data_c6f8d4f7f630bd939e712012d971ce32
#
_entry.id   c6f8d4f7f630bd939e712012d971ce32
#
_cell.length_a   1.000
_cell.length_b   1.000
_cell.length_c   1.000
_cell.angle_alpha   90.00
_cell.angle_beta   90.00
_cell.angle_gamma   90.00
#
_symmetry.space_group_name_H-M   'P 1'
#
loop_
_entity.id
_entity.type
_entity.pdbx_description
1 polymer ?
#
loop_
_entity_poly.entity_id
_entity_poly.type
_entity_poly.pdbx_seq_one_letter_code
_entity_poly.pdbx_strand_id
1 'polypeptide(L)'
;MQLPEAFKEKYTQLLGADASAFLASFDDEPMAGFRRDPAKPWPLDEKTTDPIPWSPWGYYGKVAGNGIDHVSGLVYSQEPSAQFVGTVAAPQKGERVLDLCAAPGGKSTQLASYLGETGFWSAMK
;
A
#
# COMPACT_ATOMS: atom_id res chain seq x y z
N MET A 1 -7.95 -16.33 -13.08
CA MET A 1 -6.59 -16.22 -13.71
C MET A 1 -6.02 -17.62 -13.89
N GLN A 2 -5.41 -17.96 -15.07
CA GLN A 2 -4.87 -19.31 -15.27
C GLN A 2 -3.46 -19.40 -14.68
N LEU A 3 -3.31 -20.07 -13.55
CA LEU A 3 -2.04 -20.27 -12.87
C LEU A 3 -1.24 -21.40 -13.53
N PRO A 4 0.10 -21.26 -13.71
CA PRO A 4 0.97 -22.32 -14.21
C PRO A 4 0.93 -23.57 -13.32
N GLU A 5 1.02 -24.76 -13.89
CA GLU A 5 0.97 -26.01 -13.13
C GLU A 5 2.13 -26.12 -12.11
N ALA A 6 3.34 -25.75 -12.51
CA ALA A 6 4.48 -25.74 -11.60
C ALA A 6 4.29 -24.81 -10.37
N PHE A 7 3.51 -23.73 -10.53
CA PHE A 7 3.15 -22.85 -9.41
C PHE A 7 2.18 -23.57 -8.47
N LYS A 8 1.15 -24.22 -9.02
CA LYS A 8 0.16 -24.96 -8.23
C LYS A 8 0.82 -26.10 -7.45
N GLU A 9 1.65 -26.89 -8.11
CA GLU A 9 2.39 -27.99 -7.48
C GLU A 9 3.26 -27.49 -6.32
N LYS A 10 4.06 -26.45 -6.56
CA LYS A 10 4.92 -25.85 -5.54
C LYS A 10 4.13 -25.43 -4.30
N TYR A 11 3.06 -24.69 -4.48
CA TYR A 11 2.29 -24.18 -3.34
C TYR A 11 1.41 -25.24 -2.69
N THR A 12 1.00 -26.27 -3.41
CA THR A 12 0.33 -27.44 -2.84
C THR A 12 1.28 -28.17 -1.88
N GLN A 13 2.54 -28.37 -2.26
CA GLN A 13 3.53 -29.01 -1.40
C GLN A 13 3.90 -28.13 -0.20
N LEU A 14 4.02 -26.81 -0.40
CA LEU A 14 4.45 -25.88 0.63
C LEU A 14 3.38 -25.64 1.71
N LEU A 15 2.11 -25.51 1.30
CA LEU A 15 1.02 -25.09 2.16
C LEU A 15 0.15 -26.26 2.67
N GLY A 16 0.29 -27.45 2.10
CA GLY A 16 -0.47 -28.63 2.53
C GLY A 16 -1.98 -28.38 2.55
N ALA A 17 -2.59 -28.46 3.73
CA ALA A 17 -4.03 -28.28 3.89
C ALA A 17 -4.55 -26.90 3.47
N ASP A 18 -3.73 -25.85 3.55
CA ASP A 18 -4.11 -24.48 3.23
C ASP A 18 -3.99 -24.18 1.72
N ALA A 19 -3.38 -25.06 0.95
CA ALA A 19 -3.11 -24.85 -0.47
C ALA A 19 -4.38 -24.61 -1.30
N SER A 20 -5.45 -25.33 -1.02
CA SER A 20 -6.72 -25.18 -1.74
C SER A 20 -7.30 -23.77 -1.59
N ALA A 21 -7.37 -23.26 -0.38
CA ALA A 21 -7.85 -21.91 -0.09
C ALA A 21 -6.94 -20.83 -0.71
N PHE A 22 -5.63 -21.02 -0.62
CA PHE A 22 -4.65 -20.12 -1.22
C PHE A 22 -4.79 -20.08 -2.76
N LEU A 23 -4.90 -21.22 -3.42
CA LEU A 23 -5.02 -21.25 -4.88
C LEU A 23 -6.38 -20.69 -5.36
N ALA A 24 -7.46 -20.90 -4.60
CA ALA A 24 -8.76 -20.34 -4.90
C ALA A 24 -8.79 -18.81 -4.79
N SER A 25 -8.01 -18.22 -3.88
CA SER A 25 -7.96 -16.76 -3.69
C SER A 25 -7.46 -15.97 -4.92
N PHE A 26 -6.82 -16.64 -5.88
CA PHE A 26 -6.41 -16.00 -7.14
C PHE A 26 -7.58 -15.73 -8.10
N ASP A 27 -8.75 -16.28 -7.84
CA ASP A 27 -9.97 -16.02 -8.62
C ASP A 27 -10.82 -14.91 -7.98
N ASP A 28 -10.46 -14.47 -6.76
CA ASP A 28 -11.08 -13.31 -6.10
C ASP A 28 -10.69 -11.99 -6.78
N GLU A 29 -11.54 -10.98 -6.66
CA GLU A 29 -11.17 -9.64 -7.09
C GLU A 29 -10.06 -9.06 -6.19
N PRO A 30 -8.98 -8.49 -6.80
CA PRO A 30 -7.92 -7.86 -6.03
C PRO A 30 -8.46 -6.71 -5.17
N MET A 31 -8.14 -6.75 -3.87
CA MET A 31 -8.50 -5.68 -2.96
C MET A 31 -7.65 -4.44 -3.24
N ALA A 32 -8.29 -3.40 -3.74
CA ALA A 32 -7.63 -2.14 -4.04
C ALA A 32 -7.64 -1.22 -2.82
N GLY A 33 -6.60 -0.39 -2.71
CA GLY A 33 -6.51 0.64 -1.70
C GLY A 33 -5.73 1.86 -2.18
N PHE A 34 -5.88 2.94 -1.45
CA PHE A 34 -5.13 4.17 -1.66
C PHE A 34 -4.88 4.89 -0.34
N ARG A 35 -3.91 5.79 -0.32
CA ARG A 35 -3.65 6.70 0.80
C ARG A 35 -3.86 8.13 0.36
N ARG A 36 -4.42 8.96 1.25
CA ARG A 36 -4.38 10.41 1.10
C ARG A 36 -3.09 10.96 1.70
N ASP A 37 -2.64 12.10 1.21
CA ASP A 37 -1.56 12.86 1.82
C ASP A 37 -2.09 13.64 3.02
N PRO A 38 -1.64 13.36 4.26
CA PRO A 38 -2.14 14.06 5.44
C PRO A 38 -1.74 15.55 5.50
N ALA A 39 -0.70 15.95 4.75
CA ALA A 39 -0.25 17.34 4.68
C ALA A 39 -1.10 18.21 3.74
N LYS A 40 -1.92 17.60 2.91
CA LYS A 40 -2.75 18.31 1.93
C LYS A 40 -4.21 18.29 2.34
N PRO A 41 -4.91 19.45 2.23
CA PRO A 41 -6.35 19.48 2.41
C PRO A 41 -7.03 18.71 1.27
N TRP A 42 -7.77 17.68 1.64
CA TRP A 42 -8.58 16.93 0.69
C TRP A 42 -10.00 16.83 1.24
N PRO A 43 -11.01 17.22 0.49
CA PRO A 43 -12.39 17.10 0.94
C PRO A 43 -12.69 15.61 1.18
N LEU A 44 -13.27 15.33 2.34
CA LEU A 44 -13.84 14.01 2.62
C LEU A 44 -15.00 13.82 1.64
N ASP A 45 -14.84 12.89 0.75
CA ASP A 45 -15.86 12.50 -0.22
C ASP A 45 -16.26 11.04 -0.04
N GLU A 46 -17.10 10.54 -0.91
CA GLU A 46 -17.56 9.15 -0.89
C GLU A 46 -16.42 8.12 -0.93
N LYS A 47 -15.23 8.48 -1.43
CA LYS A 47 -14.07 7.60 -1.50
C LYS A 47 -13.39 7.37 -0.16
N THR A 48 -13.65 8.20 0.85
CA THR A 48 -13.05 8.09 2.19
C THR A 48 -13.95 7.41 3.22
N THR A 49 -14.98 6.72 2.78
CA THR A 49 -15.97 6.08 3.67
C THR A 49 -15.55 4.73 4.21
N ASP A 50 -14.55 4.08 3.59
CA ASP A 50 -14.10 2.73 3.96
C ASP A 50 -12.62 2.75 4.37
N PRO A 51 -12.30 3.12 5.62
CA PRO A 51 -10.92 3.24 6.08
C PRO A 51 -10.27 1.87 6.27
N ILE A 52 -8.97 1.79 5.94
CA ILE A 52 -8.13 0.62 6.22
C ILE A 52 -7.74 0.67 7.70
N PRO A 53 -8.13 -0.34 8.53
CA PRO A 53 -8.00 -0.27 9.99
C PRO A 53 -6.57 -0.03 10.51
N TRP A 54 -5.56 -0.46 9.77
CA TRP A 54 -4.16 -0.33 10.15
C TRP A 54 -3.44 0.83 9.47
N SER A 55 -4.11 1.61 8.64
CA SER A 55 -3.49 2.74 7.93
C SER A 55 -4.21 4.05 8.26
N PRO A 56 -3.58 4.98 8.99
CA PRO A 56 -4.26 6.19 9.47
C PRO A 56 -4.77 7.10 8.33
N TRP A 57 -4.23 6.96 7.13
CA TRP A 57 -4.59 7.75 5.95
C TRP A 57 -5.02 6.87 4.77
N GLY A 58 -5.23 5.57 5.02
CA GLY A 58 -5.56 4.58 4.01
C GLY A 58 -7.04 4.29 3.93
N TYR A 59 -7.50 4.03 2.71
CA TYR A 59 -8.88 3.70 2.40
C TYR A 59 -8.93 2.56 1.39
N TYR A 60 -9.95 1.71 1.52
CA TYR A 60 -10.27 0.75 0.48
C TYR A 60 -10.88 1.47 -0.72
N GLY A 61 -10.60 0.98 -1.92
CA GLY A 61 -11.14 1.50 -3.16
C GLY A 61 -10.09 1.75 -4.24
N LYS A 62 -10.57 2.05 -5.43
CA LYS A 62 -9.73 2.31 -6.60
C LYS A 62 -9.62 3.81 -6.85
N VAL A 63 -8.40 4.29 -7.06
CA VAL A 63 -8.13 5.63 -7.59
C VAL A 63 -7.38 5.50 -8.91
N ALA A 64 -7.72 6.36 -9.87
CA ALA A 64 -7.06 6.35 -11.17
C ALA A 64 -5.63 6.89 -11.03
N GLY A 65 -4.63 6.10 -11.44
CA GLY A 65 -3.22 6.49 -11.36
C GLY A 65 -2.85 7.69 -12.26
N ASN A 66 -3.69 7.99 -13.25
CA ASN A 66 -3.60 9.19 -14.11
C ASN A 66 -4.63 10.26 -13.74
N GLY A 67 -5.39 10.07 -12.68
CA GLY A 67 -6.35 11.05 -12.17
C GLY A 67 -5.67 12.27 -11.57
N ILE A 68 -6.37 13.40 -11.57
CA ILE A 68 -5.84 14.66 -11.05
C ILE A 68 -5.41 14.55 -9.58
N ASP A 69 -6.16 13.82 -8.77
CA ASP A 69 -5.87 13.61 -7.35
C ASP A 69 -4.55 12.86 -7.14
N HIS A 70 -4.25 11.88 -8.02
CA HIS A 70 -2.99 11.14 -7.97
C HIS A 70 -1.83 11.97 -8.51
N VAL A 71 -2.01 12.65 -9.64
CA VAL A 71 -0.95 13.47 -10.27
C VAL A 71 -0.58 14.67 -9.40
N SER A 72 -1.54 15.26 -8.69
CA SER A 72 -1.32 16.36 -7.74
C SER A 72 -0.71 15.88 -6.41
N GLY A 73 -0.62 14.57 -6.20
CA GLY A 73 -0.12 13.97 -4.96
C GLY A 73 -1.07 14.12 -3.78
N LEU A 74 -2.36 14.33 -4.03
CA LEU A 74 -3.39 14.31 -2.97
C LEU A 74 -3.63 12.90 -2.47
N VAL A 75 -3.58 11.94 -3.39
CA VAL A 75 -3.72 10.50 -3.09
C VAL A 75 -2.62 9.70 -3.76
N TYR A 76 -2.33 8.52 -3.21
CA TYR A 76 -1.41 7.54 -3.77
C TYR A 76 -2.07 6.16 -3.77
N SER A 77 -2.18 5.53 -4.94
CA SER A 77 -2.67 4.15 -5.05
C SER A 77 -1.69 3.20 -4.41
N GLN A 78 -2.10 2.47 -3.39
CA GLN A 78 -1.28 1.51 -2.68
C GLN A 78 -2.16 0.41 -2.09
N GLU A 79 -1.80 -0.80 -2.37
CA GLU A 79 -2.48 -2.00 -1.88
C GLU A 79 -2.51 -2.02 -0.33
N PRO A 80 -3.63 -2.44 0.29
CA PRO A 80 -3.80 -2.37 1.75
C PRO A 80 -2.71 -3.05 2.56
N SER A 81 -2.26 -4.25 2.16
CA SER A 81 -1.20 -4.97 2.88
C SER A 81 0.15 -4.22 2.80
N ALA A 82 0.46 -3.59 1.68
CA ALA A 82 1.66 -2.79 1.52
C ALA A 82 1.67 -1.55 2.44
N GLN A 83 0.49 -1.01 2.79
CA GLN A 83 0.38 0.10 3.74
C GLN A 83 0.73 -0.30 5.17
N PHE A 84 0.58 -1.58 5.52
CA PHE A 84 0.92 -2.10 6.84
C PHE A 84 2.40 -1.90 7.19
N VAL A 85 3.28 -2.01 6.21
CA VAL A 85 4.73 -1.83 6.40
C VAL A 85 5.06 -0.44 6.95
N GLY A 86 4.49 0.61 6.38
CA GLY A 86 4.70 1.98 6.86
C GLY A 86 4.14 2.20 8.27
N THR A 87 3.02 1.56 8.58
CA THR A 87 2.39 1.63 9.90
C THR A 87 3.24 0.92 10.96
N VAL A 88 3.83 -0.22 10.64
CA VAL A 88 4.73 -0.93 11.58
C VAL A 88 6.04 -0.17 11.76
N ALA A 89 6.59 0.39 10.69
CA ALA A 89 7.81 1.21 10.77
C ALA A 89 7.58 2.49 11.59
N ALA A 90 6.42 3.12 11.45
CA ALA A 90 5.93 4.28 12.20
C ALA A 90 7.02 5.31 12.57
N PRO A 91 7.81 5.82 11.62
CA PRO A 91 8.87 6.75 11.96
C PRO A 91 8.31 8.03 12.56
N GLN A 92 9.03 8.59 13.52
CA GLN A 92 8.61 9.80 14.22
C GLN A 92 9.10 11.06 13.48
N LYS A 93 8.42 12.18 13.70
CA LYS A 93 8.83 13.47 13.15
C LYS A 93 10.28 13.78 13.52
N GLY A 94 11.07 14.20 12.56
CA GLY A 94 12.47 14.52 12.74
C GLY A 94 13.46 13.36 12.66
N GLU A 95 12.98 12.12 12.56
CA GLU A 95 13.85 10.95 12.38
C GLU A 95 14.47 10.89 10.98
N ARG A 96 15.51 10.09 10.85
CA ARG A 96 16.19 9.81 9.58
C ARG A 96 15.86 8.40 9.14
N VAL A 97 15.27 8.27 7.97
CA VAL A 97 14.83 6.99 7.40
C VAL A 97 15.55 6.71 6.09
N LEU A 98 16.00 5.47 5.91
CA LEU A 98 16.56 4.96 4.66
C LEU A 98 15.66 3.86 4.10
N ASP A 99 15.14 4.07 2.90
CA ASP A 99 14.39 3.05 2.15
C ASP A 99 15.29 2.48 1.04
N LEU A 100 15.72 1.24 1.24
CA LEU A 100 16.61 0.52 0.31
C LEU A 100 15.86 -0.11 -0.88
N CYS A 101 14.53 -0.13 -0.86
CA CYS A 101 13.68 -0.74 -1.89
C CYS A 101 12.56 0.25 -2.30
N ALA A 102 12.92 1.49 -2.59
CA ALA A 102 11.99 2.59 -2.72
C ALA A 102 11.03 2.51 -3.92
N ALA A 103 11.47 1.95 -5.04
CA ALA A 103 10.63 1.87 -6.24
C ALA A 103 9.45 0.90 -6.06
N PRO A 104 8.25 1.25 -6.53
CA PRO A 104 7.82 2.46 -7.27
C PRO A 104 7.45 3.66 -6.39
N GLY A 105 7.63 3.64 -5.08
CA GLY A 105 7.47 4.79 -4.19
C GLY A 105 6.35 4.70 -3.16
N GLY A 106 5.54 3.66 -3.16
CA GLY A 106 4.40 3.54 -2.25
C GLY A 106 4.79 3.58 -0.77
N LYS A 107 5.82 2.84 -0.38
CA LYS A 107 6.34 2.83 1.00
C LYS A 107 7.12 4.09 1.31
N SER A 108 7.99 4.55 0.40
CA SER A 108 8.78 5.78 0.56
C SER A 108 7.89 7.00 0.82
N THR A 109 6.85 7.20 0.02
CA THR A 109 5.92 8.32 0.19
C THR A 109 5.11 8.20 1.49
N GLN A 110 4.78 6.99 1.92
CA GLN A 110 4.12 6.75 3.20
C GLN A 110 5.03 7.12 4.38
N LEU A 111 6.28 6.69 4.36
CA LEU A 111 7.27 7.02 5.40
C LEU A 111 7.51 8.53 5.46
N ALA A 112 7.61 9.20 4.31
CA ALA A 112 7.72 10.65 4.24
C ALA A 112 6.54 11.37 4.91
N SER A 113 5.32 10.86 4.77
CA SER A 113 4.14 11.43 5.43
C SER A 113 4.20 11.37 6.96
N TYR A 114 4.85 10.36 7.54
CA TYR A 114 5.09 10.29 8.99
C TYR A 114 6.15 11.29 9.46
N LEU A 115 7.22 11.48 8.66
CA LEU A 115 8.34 12.32 9.02
C LEU A 115 8.01 13.83 9.05
N GLY A 116 7.04 14.25 8.22
CA GLY A 116 6.68 15.66 8.08
C GLY A 116 7.82 16.51 7.50
N GLU A 117 7.76 17.81 7.71
CA GLU A 117 8.72 18.78 7.14
C GLU A 117 10.12 18.72 7.76
N THR A 118 10.27 18.20 8.96
CA THR A 118 11.53 18.19 9.73
C THR A 118 12.30 16.89 9.64
N GLY A 119 11.70 15.85 9.08
CA GLY A 119 12.35 14.56 8.90
C GLY A 119 13.23 14.53 7.66
N PHE A 120 14.15 13.57 7.64
CA PHE A 120 14.98 13.29 6.47
C PHE A 120 14.75 11.84 6.02
N TRP A 121 14.50 11.66 4.73
CA TRP A 121 14.48 10.32 4.15
C TRP A 121 15.37 10.25 2.91
N SER A 122 15.93 9.08 2.70
CA SER A 122 16.71 8.77 1.51
C SER A 122 16.18 7.47 0.91
N ALA A 123 16.12 7.41 -0.40
CA ALA A 123 15.59 6.29 -1.13
C ALA A 123 16.60 5.80 -2.17
N MET A 124 16.71 4.48 -2.28
CA MET A 124 17.51 3.81 -3.30
C MET A 124 16.59 2.94 -4.18
N LYS A 125 16.85 2.94 -5.48
CA LYS A 125 16.16 2.07 -6.45
C LYS A 125 16.83 0.71 -6.51
#